data_4a1e7306b5b4e39b3acd1651cb90d2b0
#
_entry.id   4a1e7306b5b4e39b3acd1651cb90d2b0
#
_cell.length_a   1.000
_cell.length_b   1.000
_cell.length_c   1.000
_cell.angle_alpha   90.00
_cell.angle_beta   90.00
_cell.angle_gamma   90.00
#
_symmetry.space_group_name_H-M   'P 1'
#
loop_
_entity.id
_entity.type
_entity.pdbx_description
1 polymer ?
#
loop_
_entity_poly.entity_id
_entity_poly.type
_entity_poly.pdbx_seq_one_letter_code
_entity_poly.pdbx_strand_id
1 'polypeptide(L)'
;MKLLPLKVGVYIASFLIVFSCEEIPVTDVSGKANTERESPCLSEAANCTDTLKIDRGSINYYSSFDLDSSHDIRGVIVTVHGAARNGDDYFERMISVVQELGLQEEIAVIAPSFITLYEKQNELDWYWNTTSWKWGNQSYMSDLGESISSFGVIDEVLLRLSNQNQFPNLSQVLITGHSSGAAFVQTYSSTKENNQYKNLMVRFAVANSQYFLYPDSSRYSNQGVYVPTNCNNYNNWPLGFTDSNPYIDVLGVENAKMFFLSNKVEYFVGQNDTETSDMS
;
A
#
# COMPACT_ATOMS: atom_id res chain seq x y z
N MET A 1 64.27 -49.30 36.90
CA MET A 1 64.16 -47.88 37.24
C MET A 1 62.71 -47.48 37.11
N LYS A 2 61.99 -47.52 38.21
CA LYS A 2 60.52 -47.23 38.26
C LYS A 2 60.32 -45.88 38.84
N LEU A 3 59.68 -44.97 38.13
CA LEU A 3 59.25 -43.66 38.64
C LEU A 3 57.83 -43.79 39.11
N LEU A 4 57.59 -43.40 40.36
CA LEU A 4 56.27 -43.24 40.98
C LEU A 4 55.61 -41.95 40.55
N PRO A 5 54.28 -41.90 40.40
CA PRO A 5 53.56 -40.66 40.17
C PRO A 5 53.24 -39.96 41.47
N LEU A 6 53.50 -38.65 41.48
CA LEU A 6 53.17 -37.67 42.52
C LEU A 6 51.68 -37.33 42.42
N LYS A 7 50.94 -37.59 43.53
CA LYS A 7 49.53 -37.13 43.64
C LYS A 7 49.52 -35.71 44.19
N VAL A 8 49.05 -34.78 43.40
CA VAL A 8 48.74 -33.41 43.81
C VAL A 8 47.23 -33.35 44.11
N GLY A 9 46.90 -33.17 45.37
CA GLY A 9 45.51 -32.94 45.79
C GLY A 9 45.17 -31.43 45.59
N VAL A 10 44.15 -31.17 44.80
CA VAL A 10 43.57 -29.82 44.65
C VAL A 10 42.39 -29.73 45.60
N TYR A 11 42.51 -28.88 46.63
CA TYR A 11 41.38 -28.44 47.46
C TYR A 11 40.63 -27.33 46.72
N ILE A 12 39.39 -27.65 46.30
CA ILE A 12 38.47 -26.63 45.78
C ILE A 12 37.72 -26.05 46.97
N ALA A 13 38.06 -24.84 47.36
CA ALA A 13 37.27 -24.05 48.31
C ALA A 13 36.09 -23.42 47.51
N SER A 14 34.87 -23.90 47.74
CA SER A 14 33.65 -23.36 47.20
C SER A 14 33.34 -22.00 47.86
N PHE A 15 33.66 -20.91 47.19
CA PHE A 15 33.15 -19.58 47.51
C PHE A 15 31.78 -19.41 46.91
N LEU A 16 30.73 -19.51 47.70
CA LEU A 16 29.37 -19.11 47.34
C LEU A 16 29.34 -17.57 47.37
N ILE A 17 29.48 -16.95 46.20
CA ILE A 17 29.16 -15.55 46.03
C ILE A 17 27.66 -15.46 45.74
N VAL A 18 26.90 -15.03 46.74
CA VAL A 18 25.50 -14.63 46.60
C VAL A 18 25.49 -13.28 45.90
N PHE A 19 25.21 -13.27 44.57
CA PHE A 19 24.86 -12.06 43.88
C PHE A 19 23.40 -11.73 44.26
N SER A 20 23.25 -10.73 45.13
CA SER A 20 21.98 -10.02 45.25
C SER A 20 21.83 -9.16 44.00
N CYS A 21 20.93 -9.55 43.07
CA CYS A 21 20.43 -8.65 42.08
C CYS A 21 19.52 -7.63 42.77
N GLU A 22 20.03 -6.44 43.00
CA GLU A 22 19.19 -5.26 43.20
C GLU A 22 18.55 -4.97 41.82
N GLU A 23 17.25 -5.12 41.76
CA GLU A 23 16.47 -4.62 40.62
C GLU A 23 16.56 -3.12 40.57
N ILE A 24 17.33 -2.60 39.62
CA ILE A 24 17.28 -1.17 39.28
C ILE A 24 15.89 -0.95 38.66
N PRO A 25 15.04 -0.07 39.20
CA PRO A 25 13.79 0.27 38.57
C PRO A 25 14.11 0.91 37.22
N VAL A 26 13.79 0.20 36.13
CA VAL A 26 13.75 0.77 34.79
C VAL A 26 12.64 1.79 34.81
N THR A 27 13.00 3.05 34.92
CA THR A 27 12.08 4.14 34.64
C THR A 27 11.80 4.09 33.15
N ASP A 28 10.63 3.57 32.82
CA ASP A 28 10.06 3.60 31.48
C ASP A 28 9.85 5.05 31.08
N VAL A 29 10.78 5.58 30.26
CA VAL A 29 10.68 6.88 29.63
C VAL A 29 10.15 6.66 28.21
N SER A 30 8.92 6.21 28.10
CA SER A 30 8.13 6.38 26.90
C SER A 30 6.63 6.29 27.24
N GLY A 31 6.16 7.28 27.96
CA GLY A 31 4.74 7.51 28.11
C GLY A 31 4.14 8.06 26.83
N LYS A 32 4.05 7.26 25.78
CA LYS A 32 2.89 7.26 24.91
C LYS A 32 2.01 6.15 25.45
N ALA A 33 0.98 6.54 26.19
CA ALA A 33 -0.14 5.65 26.46
C ALA A 33 -0.60 5.14 25.09
N ASN A 34 -0.41 3.85 24.85
CA ASN A 34 -1.06 3.15 23.78
C ASN A 34 -2.53 3.09 24.18
N THR A 35 -3.28 4.19 23.95
CA THR A 35 -4.72 4.17 23.99
C THR A 35 -5.08 3.26 22.82
N GLU A 36 -5.57 2.05 23.14
CA GLU A 36 -6.18 1.17 22.17
C GLU A 36 -7.14 2.01 21.35
N ARG A 37 -6.85 2.11 20.05
CA ARG A 37 -7.66 2.88 19.11
C ARG A 37 -9.03 2.22 19.05
N GLU A 38 -10.08 3.01 19.25
CA GLU A 38 -11.45 2.54 19.09
C GLU A 38 -11.63 1.98 17.67
N SER A 39 -12.15 0.77 17.55
CA SER A 39 -12.36 0.10 16.27
C SER A 39 -13.87 -0.24 16.13
N PRO A 40 -14.53 0.13 15.00
CA PRO A 40 -13.96 0.89 13.88
C PRO A 40 -13.72 2.38 14.22
N CYS A 41 -12.62 2.94 13.71
CA CYS A 41 -12.37 4.38 13.79
C CYS A 41 -13.22 5.09 12.75
N LEU A 42 -14.23 5.82 13.20
CA LEU A 42 -15.24 6.51 12.36
C LEU A 42 -15.21 8.03 12.55
N SER A 43 -14.19 8.53 13.23
CA SER A 43 -14.00 9.94 13.53
C SER A 43 -13.21 10.65 12.40
N GLU A 44 -12.76 11.89 12.68
CA GLU A 44 -11.89 12.63 11.77
C GLU A 44 -10.63 11.83 11.42
N ALA A 45 -10.18 11.96 10.19
CA ALA A 45 -9.04 11.19 9.64
C ALA A 45 -7.79 11.28 10.52
N ALA A 46 -7.54 12.44 11.14
CA ALA A 46 -6.39 12.64 12.04
C ALA A 46 -6.34 11.63 13.21
N ASN A 47 -7.51 11.16 13.69
CA ASN A 47 -7.60 10.17 14.75
C ASN A 47 -7.49 8.73 14.24
N CYS A 48 -7.66 8.53 12.93
CA CYS A 48 -7.65 7.23 12.26
C CYS A 48 -6.34 7.00 11.48
N THR A 49 -5.31 7.77 11.77
CA THR A 49 -3.99 7.67 11.12
C THR A 49 -3.15 6.56 11.74
N ASP A 50 -2.45 5.84 10.89
CA ASP A 50 -1.50 4.81 11.28
C ASP A 50 -0.28 4.80 10.32
N THR A 51 0.74 4.01 10.64
CA THR A 51 1.99 3.92 9.89
C THR A 51 2.25 2.50 9.44
N LEU A 52 2.28 2.28 8.12
CA LEU A 52 2.65 1.02 7.49
C LEU A 52 4.17 0.97 7.32
N LYS A 53 4.81 0.07 8.04
CA LYS A 53 6.24 -0.20 7.87
C LYS A 53 6.44 -1.16 6.70
N ILE A 54 7.31 -0.78 5.76
CA ILE A 54 7.65 -1.57 4.58
C ILE A 54 9.18 -1.52 4.43
N ASP A 55 9.84 -2.67 4.52
CA ASP A 55 11.30 -2.77 4.58
C ASP A 55 11.86 -1.88 5.70
N ARG A 56 12.74 -0.96 5.36
CA ARG A 56 13.34 -0.02 6.33
C ARG A 56 12.68 1.36 6.35
N GLY A 57 11.62 1.55 5.59
CA GLY A 57 10.87 2.80 5.55
C GLY A 57 9.42 2.65 5.99
N SER A 58 8.66 3.72 5.84
CA SER A 58 7.28 3.77 6.27
C SER A 58 6.43 4.67 5.37
N ILE A 59 5.13 4.43 5.41
CA ILE A 59 4.13 5.30 4.81
C ILE A 59 2.96 5.47 5.76
N ASN A 60 2.46 6.68 5.91
CA ASN A 60 1.26 6.94 6.68
C ASN A 60 0.02 6.55 5.86
N TYR A 61 -0.98 6.04 6.54
CA TYR A 61 -2.28 5.73 5.96
C TYR A 61 -3.39 6.02 6.97
N TYR A 62 -4.59 6.23 6.45
CA TYR A 62 -5.81 6.34 7.25
C TYR A 62 -6.55 5.02 7.18
N SER A 63 -7.08 4.55 8.29
CA SER A 63 -7.81 3.29 8.31
C SER A 63 -8.88 3.26 9.40
N SER A 64 -10.03 2.69 9.10
CA SER A 64 -11.07 2.46 10.10
C SER A 64 -10.76 1.30 11.04
N PHE A 65 -9.88 0.37 10.64
CA PHE A 65 -9.43 -0.76 11.44
C PHE A 65 -7.90 -0.83 11.47
N ASP A 66 -7.36 -1.31 12.57
CA ASP A 66 -5.93 -1.57 12.69
C ASP A 66 -5.53 -2.82 11.87
N LEU A 67 -4.56 -2.65 10.97
CA LEU A 67 -4.08 -3.75 10.12
C LEU A 67 -3.25 -4.79 10.86
N ASP A 68 -2.77 -4.48 12.06
CA ASP A 68 -1.94 -5.38 12.87
C ASP A 68 -2.76 -6.16 13.93
N SER A 69 -4.06 -5.87 14.05
CA SER A 69 -4.99 -6.53 14.96
C SER A 69 -5.95 -7.49 14.24
N SER A 70 -6.65 -8.33 15.00
CA SER A 70 -7.64 -9.25 14.44
C SER A 70 -9.02 -8.61 14.39
N HIS A 71 -9.67 -8.68 13.22
CA HIS A 71 -10.99 -8.09 12.99
C HIS A 71 -11.91 -9.02 12.20
N ASP A 72 -13.19 -9.02 12.57
CA ASP A 72 -14.24 -9.78 11.90
C ASP A 72 -14.91 -8.93 10.80
N ILE A 73 -14.13 -8.52 9.82
CA ILE A 73 -14.61 -7.77 8.65
C ILE A 73 -14.74 -8.70 7.44
N ARG A 74 -15.64 -8.36 6.51
CA ARG A 74 -15.92 -9.13 5.28
C ARG A 74 -15.35 -8.48 4.03
N GLY A 75 -15.21 -7.17 4.06
CA GLY A 75 -14.74 -6.37 2.94
C GLY A 75 -13.79 -5.26 3.34
N VAL A 76 -12.95 -4.85 2.40
CA VAL A 76 -12.06 -3.68 2.54
C VAL A 76 -12.19 -2.81 1.30
N ILE A 77 -12.27 -1.50 1.50
CA ILE A 77 -12.15 -0.51 0.45
C ILE A 77 -10.79 0.20 0.63
N VAL A 78 -9.90 0.03 -0.35
CA VAL A 78 -8.67 0.81 -0.43
C VAL A 78 -8.92 1.97 -1.38
N THR A 79 -8.93 3.20 -0.86
CA THR A 79 -9.20 4.41 -1.66
C THR A 79 -7.92 5.21 -1.87
N VAL A 80 -7.57 5.47 -3.13
CA VAL A 80 -6.36 6.22 -3.51
C VAL A 80 -6.72 7.65 -3.84
N HIS A 81 -6.04 8.59 -3.18
CA HIS A 81 -6.28 10.03 -3.31
C HIS A 81 -5.98 10.61 -4.71
N GLY A 82 -6.50 11.79 -4.99
CA GLY A 82 -6.22 12.56 -6.20
C GLY A 82 -4.88 13.30 -6.19
N ALA A 83 -4.68 14.21 -7.14
CA ALA A 83 -3.45 14.98 -7.31
C ALA A 83 -3.12 15.88 -6.10
N ALA A 84 -4.12 16.27 -5.31
CA ALA A 84 -3.92 17.06 -4.08
C ALA A 84 -3.26 16.28 -2.95
N ARG A 85 -3.15 14.96 -3.06
CA ARG A 85 -2.57 14.04 -2.06
C ARG A 85 -3.26 14.11 -0.69
N ASN A 86 -4.54 14.43 -0.70
CA ASN A 86 -5.44 14.57 0.45
C ASN A 86 -6.09 13.23 0.81
N GLY A 87 -5.29 12.28 1.27
CA GLY A 87 -5.76 10.94 1.66
C GLY A 87 -6.79 10.97 2.79
N ASP A 88 -6.71 11.95 3.68
CA ASP A 88 -7.67 12.28 4.73
C ASP A 88 -9.09 12.51 4.17
N ASP A 89 -9.25 13.42 3.22
CA ASP A 89 -10.54 13.70 2.57
C ASP A 89 -11.14 12.44 1.91
N TYR A 90 -10.28 11.62 1.26
CA TYR A 90 -10.73 10.39 0.61
C TYR A 90 -11.19 9.35 1.64
N PHE A 91 -10.47 9.24 2.75
CA PHE A 91 -10.86 8.38 3.86
C PHE A 91 -12.22 8.81 4.44
N GLU A 92 -12.38 10.08 4.81
CA GLU A 92 -13.58 10.60 5.43
C GLU A 92 -14.82 10.47 4.53
N ARG A 93 -14.68 10.76 3.24
CA ARG A 93 -15.76 10.57 2.26
C ARG A 93 -16.18 9.11 2.15
N MET A 94 -15.21 8.20 2.12
CA MET A 94 -15.50 6.76 2.00
C MET A 94 -16.11 6.21 3.30
N ILE A 95 -15.64 6.66 4.46
CA ILE A 95 -16.26 6.34 5.76
C ILE A 95 -17.72 6.81 5.80
N SER A 96 -18.01 8.04 5.34
CA SER A 96 -19.38 8.54 5.28
C SER A 96 -20.27 7.63 4.44
N VAL A 97 -19.82 7.17 3.28
CA VAL A 97 -20.56 6.23 2.42
C VAL A 97 -20.81 4.91 3.13
N VAL A 98 -19.79 4.35 3.78
CA VAL A 98 -19.92 3.07 4.51
C VAL A 98 -20.89 3.19 5.68
N GLN A 99 -20.88 4.34 6.40
CA GLN A 99 -21.83 4.63 7.48
C GLN A 99 -23.27 4.83 6.98
N GLU A 100 -23.46 5.56 5.87
CA GLU A 100 -24.78 5.75 5.25
C GLU A 100 -25.41 4.41 4.84
N LEU A 101 -24.58 3.43 4.47
CA LEU A 101 -25.01 2.07 4.14
C LEU A 101 -25.20 1.16 5.36
N GLY A 102 -24.80 1.60 6.56
CA GLY A 102 -24.83 0.79 7.79
C GLY A 102 -23.83 -0.36 7.81
N LEU A 103 -22.72 -0.25 7.06
CA LEU A 103 -21.74 -1.33 6.86
C LEU A 103 -20.42 -1.11 7.60
N GLN A 104 -20.33 -0.14 8.49
CA GLN A 104 -19.10 0.27 9.16
C GLN A 104 -18.47 -0.83 10.05
N GLU A 105 -19.26 -1.82 10.49
CA GLU A 105 -18.76 -2.96 11.27
C GLU A 105 -18.26 -4.13 10.37
N GLU A 106 -18.65 -4.11 9.09
CA GLU A 106 -18.35 -5.20 8.15
C GLU A 106 -17.30 -4.82 7.10
N ILE A 107 -17.18 -3.52 6.80
CA ILE A 107 -16.30 -2.99 5.74
C ILE A 107 -15.30 -2.01 6.31
N ALA A 108 -14.04 -2.35 6.20
CA ALA A 108 -12.94 -1.43 6.51
C ALA A 108 -12.67 -0.47 5.35
N VAL A 109 -12.22 0.74 5.68
CA VAL A 109 -11.70 1.72 4.72
C VAL A 109 -10.24 1.97 5.02
N ILE A 110 -9.41 1.95 3.98
CA ILE A 110 -7.97 2.22 4.03
C ILE A 110 -7.65 3.28 2.97
N ALA A 111 -6.92 4.33 3.34
CA ALA A 111 -6.47 5.36 2.42
C ALA A 111 -4.96 5.60 2.62
N PRO A 112 -4.09 5.03 1.79
CA PRO A 112 -2.65 5.29 1.83
C PRO A 112 -2.36 6.74 1.42
N SER A 113 -1.31 7.33 2.01
CA SER A 113 -0.90 8.71 1.77
C SER A 113 0.41 8.75 0.99
N PHE A 114 0.34 8.89 -0.34
CA PHE A 114 1.52 9.07 -1.19
C PHE A 114 1.98 10.52 -1.11
N ILE A 115 3.08 10.76 -0.40
CA ILE A 115 3.59 12.11 -0.07
C ILE A 115 4.77 12.52 -0.96
N THR A 116 5.07 13.80 -0.96
CA THR A 116 6.29 14.38 -1.55
C THR A 116 7.31 14.69 -0.45
N LEU A 117 8.52 15.08 -0.85
CA LEU A 117 9.59 15.50 0.08
C LEU A 117 9.11 16.57 1.07
N TYR A 118 8.29 17.51 0.64
CA TYR A 118 7.84 18.65 1.46
C TYR A 118 6.77 18.25 2.50
N GLU A 119 6.14 17.10 2.33
CA GLU A 119 5.11 16.55 3.22
C GLU A 119 5.67 15.51 4.19
N LYS A 120 6.94 15.18 4.04
CA LYS A 120 7.66 14.20 4.86
C LYS A 120 7.69 14.64 6.32
N GLN A 121 7.31 13.74 7.23
CA GLN A 121 7.29 14.00 8.68
C GLN A 121 8.42 13.28 9.42
N ASN A 122 8.89 12.14 8.87
CA ASN A 122 9.96 11.34 9.46
C ASN A 122 11.05 11.05 8.43
N GLU A 123 12.28 10.81 8.91
CA GLU A 123 13.41 10.49 8.03
C GLU A 123 13.20 9.20 7.23
N LEU A 124 12.44 8.27 7.77
CA LEU A 124 12.15 6.97 7.16
C LEU A 124 10.91 6.96 6.27
N ASP A 125 10.22 8.10 6.10
CA ASP A 125 9.03 8.14 5.24
C ASP A 125 9.41 7.97 3.77
N TRP A 126 8.76 7.02 3.09
CA TRP A 126 8.80 6.90 1.64
C TRP A 126 8.10 8.10 1.01
N TYR A 127 8.70 8.68 -0.03
CA TYR A 127 8.12 9.81 -0.74
C TYR A 127 8.41 9.75 -2.24
N TRP A 128 7.56 10.39 -3.02
CA TRP A 128 7.64 10.47 -4.48
C TRP A 128 7.66 11.93 -4.93
N ASN A 129 7.80 12.17 -6.23
CA ASN A 129 7.46 13.47 -6.77
C ASN A 129 5.93 13.62 -6.91
N THR A 130 5.46 14.78 -7.33
CA THR A 130 4.04 15.10 -7.40
C THR A 130 3.22 14.22 -8.36
N THR A 131 3.88 13.52 -9.27
CA THR A 131 3.21 12.75 -10.33
C THR A 131 3.59 11.28 -10.39
N SER A 132 4.83 10.92 -10.03
CA SER A 132 5.37 9.57 -10.28
C SER A 132 4.68 8.47 -9.45
N TRP A 133 4.15 8.79 -8.28
CA TRP A 133 3.44 7.83 -7.43
C TRP A 133 2.23 7.20 -8.14
N LYS A 134 1.54 7.94 -9.00
CA LYS A 134 0.32 7.45 -9.67
C LYS A 134 0.58 6.42 -10.78
N TRP A 135 1.84 6.17 -11.11
CA TRP A 135 2.23 5.25 -12.19
C TRP A 135 3.07 4.06 -11.73
N GLY A 136 3.17 3.84 -10.42
CA GLY A 136 3.96 2.74 -9.88
C GLY A 136 5.46 2.97 -9.88
N ASN A 137 5.91 4.21 -10.03
CA ASN A 137 7.34 4.49 -10.02
C ASN A 137 7.94 4.31 -8.62
N GLN A 138 9.26 4.14 -8.59
CA GLN A 138 10.01 4.03 -7.35
C GLN A 138 9.95 5.33 -6.56
N SER A 139 9.89 5.22 -5.24
CA SER A 139 10.11 6.32 -4.32
C SER A 139 11.51 6.90 -4.51
N TYR A 140 11.75 8.12 -4.05
CA TYR A 140 13.11 8.57 -3.89
C TYR A 140 13.82 7.70 -2.86
N MET A 141 15.09 7.44 -3.15
CA MET A 141 15.95 6.73 -2.21
C MET A 141 16.04 7.53 -0.92
N SER A 142 15.70 6.88 0.18
CA SER A 142 16.06 7.38 1.49
C SER A 142 17.59 7.33 1.66
N ASP A 143 18.13 7.95 2.70
CA ASP A 143 19.54 7.80 3.11
C ASP A 143 19.95 6.34 3.34
N LEU A 144 18.96 5.42 3.33
CA LEU A 144 19.13 3.98 3.48
C LEU A 144 19.52 3.26 2.18
N GLY A 145 19.53 3.95 1.04
CA GLY A 145 19.85 3.37 -0.26
C GLY A 145 18.79 2.44 -0.85
N GLU A 146 17.57 2.49 -0.33
CA GLU A 146 16.43 1.66 -0.75
C GLU A 146 15.33 2.52 -1.37
N SER A 147 14.50 1.91 -2.20
CA SER A 147 13.32 2.53 -2.79
C SER A 147 12.21 1.50 -2.94
N ILE A 148 10.96 1.95 -2.92
CA ILE A 148 9.79 1.12 -3.11
C ILE A 148 8.92 1.68 -4.24
N SER A 149 8.35 0.80 -5.07
CA SER A 149 7.30 1.20 -5.98
C SER A 149 6.05 1.62 -5.20
N SER A 150 5.36 2.66 -5.65
CA SER A 150 4.06 3.02 -5.06
C SER A 150 3.04 1.88 -5.19
N PHE A 151 3.16 1.00 -6.18
CA PHE A 151 2.37 -0.23 -6.28
C PHE A 151 2.72 -1.22 -5.17
N GLY A 152 3.98 -1.31 -4.77
CA GLY A 152 4.43 -2.15 -3.66
C GLY A 152 3.79 -1.80 -2.32
N VAL A 153 3.38 -0.54 -2.14
CA VAL A 153 2.61 -0.14 -0.94
C VAL A 153 1.26 -0.85 -0.88
N ILE A 154 0.55 -0.91 -2.01
CA ILE A 154 -0.74 -1.62 -2.07
C ILE A 154 -0.53 -3.14 -1.97
N ASP A 155 0.57 -3.65 -2.51
CA ASP A 155 0.94 -5.07 -2.35
C ASP A 155 1.10 -5.45 -0.88
N GLU A 156 1.77 -4.61 -0.10
CA GLU A 156 1.92 -4.84 1.34
C GLU A 156 0.59 -4.78 2.09
N VAL A 157 -0.29 -3.83 1.73
CA VAL A 157 -1.67 -3.80 2.28
C VAL A 157 -2.39 -5.10 1.97
N LEU A 158 -2.39 -5.55 0.72
CA LEU A 158 -3.06 -6.80 0.31
C LEU A 158 -2.44 -8.03 0.98
N LEU A 159 -1.12 -8.05 1.15
CA LEU A 159 -0.42 -9.13 1.84
C LEU A 159 -0.90 -9.25 3.30
N ARG A 160 -0.99 -8.14 4.03
CA ARG A 160 -1.51 -8.13 5.40
C ARG A 160 -2.96 -8.56 5.46
N LEU A 161 -3.79 -8.02 4.58
CA LEU A 161 -5.21 -8.39 4.47
C LEU A 161 -5.44 -9.87 4.12
N SER A 162 -4.48 -10.52 3.46
CA SER A 162 -4.56 -11.95 3.14
C SER A 162 -4.31 -12.87 4.34
N ASN A 163 -3.91 -12.33 5.49
CA ASN A 163 -3.67 -13.11 6.71
C ASN A 163 -4.99 -13.53 7.38
N GLN A 164 -5.44 -14.74 7.12
CA GLN A 164 -6.69 -15.27 7.67
C GLN A 164 -6.71 -15.43 9.20
N ASN A 165 -5.56 -15.41 9.87
CA ASN A 165 -5.53 -15.40 11.33
C ASN A 165 -5.96 -14.04 11.91
N GLN A 166 -5.72 -12.95 11.16
CA GLN A 166 -6.12 -11.60 11.53
C GLN A 166 -7.49 -11.22 10.93
N PHE A 167 -7.77 -11.68 9.71
CA PHE A 167 -8.99 -11.35 8.96
C PHE A 167 -9.71 -12.63 8.50
N PRO A 168 -10.30 -13.41 9.44
CA PRO A 168 -10.81 -14.75 9.14
C PRO A 168 -11.97 -14.77 8.14
N ASN A 169 -12.79 -13.73 8.09
CA ASN A 169 -13.98 -13.64 7.24
C ASN A 169 -13.80 -12.67 6.04
N LEU A 170 -12.63 -12.05 5.92
CA LEU A 170 -12.33 -11.15 4.80
C LEU A 170 -12.24 -11.93 3.49
N SER A 171 -13.05 -11.53 2.52
CA SER A 171 -13.11 -12.20 1.20
C SER A 171 -13.05 -11.24 0.02
N GLN A 172 -13.29 -9.94 0.24
CA GLN A 172 -13.36 -8.96 -0.84
C GLN A 172 -12.54 -7.72 -0.53
N VAL A 173 -11.78 -7.26 -1.52
CA VAL A 173 -11.08 -5.98 -1.49
C VAL A 173 -11.43 -5.19 -2.75
N LEU A 174 -11.96 -3.99 -2.56
CA LEU A 174 -12.18 -3.03 -3.62
C LEU A 174 -11.05 -1.99 -3.57
N ILE A 175 -10.29 -1.87 -4.65
CA ILE A 175 -9.30 -0.79 -4.80
C ILE A 175 -9.93 0.27 -5.71
N THR A 176 -10.06 1.49 -5.21
CA THR A 176 -10.73 2.57 -5.92
C THR A 176 -9.93 3.87 -5.85
N GLY A 177 -10.21 4.78 -6.78
CA GLY A 177 -9.63 6.11 -6.80
C GLY A 177 -10.37 7.02 -7.77
N HIS A 178 -10.17 8.31 -7.59
CA HIS A 178 -10.73 9.35 -8.45
C HIS A 178 -9.59 10.22 -9.02
N SER A 179 -9.74 10.70 -10.27
CA SER A 179 -8.74 11.57 -10.93
C SER A 179 -7.36 10.90 -11.00
N SER A 180 -6.33 11.48 -10.38
CA SER A 180 -4.99 10.86 -10.31
C SER A 180 -4.97 9.52 -9.57
N GLY A 181 -5.83 9.35 -8.56
CA GLY A 181 -6.04 8.05 -7.90
C GLY A 181 -6.66 7.01 -8.82
N ALA A 182 -7.56 7.43 -9.72
CA ALA A 182 -8.11 6.55 -10.74
C ALA A 182 -7.04 6.11 -11.74
N ALA A 183 -6.14 7.02 -12.13
CA ALA A 183 -4.99 6.70 -12.97
C ALA A 183 -4.07 5.66 -12.30
N PHE A 184 -3.84 5.79 -10.99
CA PHE A 184 -3.13 4.80 -10.19
C PHE A 184 -3.83 3.44 -10.21
N VAL A 185 -5.12 3.40 -9.87
CA VAL A 185 -5.89 2.14 -9.76
C VAL A 185 -5.95 1.41 -11.10
N GLN A 186 -6.15 2.14 -12.19
CA GLN A 186 -6.16 1.57 -13.54
C GLN A 186 -4.82 0.92 -13.89
N THR A 187 -3.70 1.62 -13.66
CA THR A 187 -2.37 1.08 -13.96
C THR A 187 -2.00 -0.04 -12.99
N TYR A 188 -2.36 0.07 -11.72
CA TYR A 188 -2.16 -0.99 -10.74
C TYR A 188 -2.95 -2.26 -11.08
N SER A 189 -4.13 -2.15 -11.67
CA SER A 189 -4.92 -3.33 -12.07
C SER A 189 -4.18 -4.23 -13.07
N SER A 190 -3.23 -3.68 -13.83
CA SER A 190 -2.39 -4.46 -14.74
C SER A 190 -1.29 -5.27 -14.03
N THR A 191 -1.13 -5.12 -12.74
CA THR A 191 -0.03 -5.76 -12.00
C THR A 191 -0.46 -6.98 -11.19
N LYS A 192 -1.76 -7.26 -11.11
CA LYS A 192 -2.30 -8.31 -10.24
C LYS A 192 -2.90 -9.44 -11.05
N GLU A 193 -2.41 -10.65 -10.76
CA GLU A 193 -3.07 -11.86 -11.21
C GLU A 193 -4.39 -12.07 -10.45
N ASN A 194 -5.41 -12.49 -11.21
CA ASN A 194 -6.76 -12.74 -10.70
C ASN A 194 -6.71 -13.79 -9.65
N ASN A 195 -6.46 -14.11 -8.70
CA ASN A 195 -6.30 -15.15 -7.69
C ASN A 195 -4.89 -15.21 -7.04
N GLN A 196 -4.12 -14.15 -7.15
CA GLN A 196 -2.83 -14.04 -6.45
C GLN A 196 -2.98 -14.29 -4.93
N TYR A 197 -4.07 -13.80 -4.36
CA TYR A 197 -4.45 -14.05 -2.97
C TYR A 197 -5.65 -15.01 -2.95
N LYS A 198 -5.44 -16.27 -2.64
CA LYS A 198 -6.46 -17.35 -2.75
C LYS A 198 -7.75 -17.10 -1.99
N ASN A 199 -7.69 -16.31 -0.92
CA ASN A 199 -8.82 -15.99 -0.05
C ASN A 199 -9.42 -14.60 -0.33
N LEU A 200 -8.83 -13.79 -1.20
CA LEU A 200 -9.29 -12.43 -1.49
C LEU A 200 -9.69 -12.28 -2.95
N MET A 201 -10.91 -11.81 -3.18
CA MET A 201 -11.34 -11.30 -4.47
C MET A 201 -10.99 -9.82 -4.54
N VAL A 202 -10.00 -9.47 -5.36
CA VAL A 202 -9.62 -8.07 -5.58
C VAL A 202 -10.36 -7.52 -6.80
N ARG A 203 -11.03 -6.39 -6.64
CA ARG A 203 -11.77 -5.67 -7.68
C ARG A 203 -11.26 -4.23 -7.77
N PHE A 204 -11.48 -3.61 -8.92
CA PHE A 204 -10.99 -2.27 -9.21
C PHE A 204 -12.12 -1.36 -9.67
N ALA A 205 -12.17 -0.13 -9.13
CA ALA A 205 -13.11 0.91 -9.55
C ALA A 205 -12.35 2.20 -9.89
N VAL A 206 -12.45 2.62 -11.12
CA VAL A 206 -11.71 3.74 -11.73
C VAL A 206 -12.69 4.87 -12.02
N ALA A 207 -12.62 5.98 -11.27
CA ALA A 207 -13.54 7.09 -11.41
C ALA A 207 -12.87 8.33 -11.98
N ASN A 208 -13.36 8.83 -13.12
CA ASN A 208 -12.87 10.03 -13.80
C ASN A 208 -11.33 10.06 -13.92
N SER A 209 -10.76 9.02 -14.53
CA SER A 209 -9.31 8.94 -14.76
C SER A 209 -8.84 10.01 -15.73
N GLN A 210 -7.67 10.59 -15.46
CA GLN A 210 -7.06 11.60 -16.32
C GLN A 210 -6.70 11.07 -17.73
N TYR A 211 -6.49 9.75 -17.85
CA TYR A 211 -6.18 9.05 -19.09
C TYR A 211 -6.58 7.58 -18.99
N PHE A 212 -6.49 6.87 -20.11
CA PHE A 212 -6.73 5.43 -20.15
C PHE A 212 -5.47 4.68 -20.58
N LEU A 213 -5.18 3.57 -19.87
CA LEU A 213 -4.16 2.60 -20.26
C LEU A 213 -4.72 1.72 -21.38
N TYR A 214 -3.93 1.50 -22.42
CA TYR A 214 -4.28 0.65 -23.54
C TYR A 214 -3.37 -0.58 -23.59
N PRO A 215 -3.92 -1.78 -23.79
CA PRO A 215 -3.13 -3.03 -23.82
C PRO A 215 -2.26 -3.15 -25.07
N ASP A 216 -2.59 -2.42 -26.12
CA ASP A 216 -1.90 -2.43 -27.41
C ASP A 216 -1.77 -1.02 -28.01
N SER A 217 -1.26 -0.94 -29.23
CA SER A 217 -1.07 0.32 -29.95
C SER A 217 -2.37 0.91 -30.54
N SER A 218 -3.49 0.22 -30.44
CA SER A 218 -4.75 0.71 -31.02
C SER A 218 -5.37 1.79 -30.16
N ARG A 219 -6.05 2.73 -30.81
CA ARG A 219 -6.86 3.78 -30.19
C ARG A 219 -8.21 3.83 -30.88
N TYR A 220 -9.19 4.40 -30.20
CA TYR A 220 -10.55 4.52 -30.71
C TYR A 220 -10.88 5.99 -31.01
N SER A 221 -11.60 6.21 -32.10
CA SER A 221 -12.20 7.49 -32.44
C SER A 221 -13.62 7.33 -32.98
N ASN A 222 -14.30 8.42 -33.27
CA ASN A 222 -15.62 8.38 -33.92
C ASN A 222 -15.61 7.67 -35.29
N GLN A 223 -14.41 7.50 -35.89
CA GLN A 223 -14.23 6.82 -37.18
C GLN A 223 -13.84 5.34 -37.01
N GLY A 224 -13.74 4.85 -35.77
CA GLY A 224 -13.36 3.48 -35.43
C GLY A 224 -11.99 3.35 -34.82
N VAL A 225 -11.47 2.12 -34.83
CA VAL A 225 -10.14 1.78 -34.28
C VAL A 225 -9.06 2.19 -35.28
N TYR A 226 -8.00 2.81 -34.76
CA TYR A 226 -6.84 3.22 -35.54
C TYR A 226 -5.54 3.12 -34.74
N VAL A 227 -4.40 3.18 -35.40
CA VAL A 227 -3.08 3.28 -34.77
C VAL A 227 -2.53 4.68 -35.08
N PRO A 228 -2.24 5.50 -34.05
CA PRO A 228 -1.65 6.83 -34.27
C PRO A 228 -0.31 6.76 -35.01
N THR A 229 -0.13 7.59 -36.04
CA THR A 229 1.09 7.60 -36.86
C THR A 229 1.98 8.81 -36.64
N ASN A 230 1.44 9.90 -36.08
CA ASN A 230 2.13 11.19 -35.90
C ASN A 230 2.13 11.66 -34.45
N CYS A 231 2.00 10.74 -33.51
CA CYS A 231 2.00 11.02 -32.09
C CYS A 231 3.10 10.18 -31.43
N ASN A 232 4.24 10.77 -31.16
CA ASN A 232 5.33 10.09 -30.47
C ASN A 232 4.92 9.78 -29.02
N ASN A 233 5.39 8.67 -28.51
CA ASN A 233 5.21 8.25 -27.10
C ASN A 233 3.74 7.99 -26.67
N TYR A 234 2.78 8.02 -27.60
CA TYR A 234 1.36 7.77 -27.27
C TYR A 234 1.11 6.38 -26.64
N ASN A 235 2.01 5.44 -26.82
CA ASN A 235 1.94 4.08 -26.29
C ASN A 235 2.94 3.82 -25.15
N ASN A 236 3.64 4.89 -24.70
CA ASN A 236 4.52 4.78 -23.56
C ASN A 236 3.72 4.70 -22.27
N TRP A 237 4.31 4.06 -21.26
CA TRP A 237 3.74 4.02 -19.92
C TRP A 237 3.52 5.44 -19.37
N PRO A 238 2.34 5.74 -18.81
CA PRO A 238 1.23 4.84 -18.45
C PRO A 238 0.07 4.82 -19.47
N LEU A 239 0.25 5.31 -20.68
CA LEU A 239 -0.78 5.27 -21.74
C LEU A 239 -0.81 3.96 -22.52
N GLY A 240 0.25 3.20 -22.41
CA GLY A 240 0.47 1.87 -22.97
C GLY A 240 1.62 1.21 -22.23
N PHE A 241 2.22 0.18 -22.81
CA PHE A 241 3.23 -0.64 -22.13
C PHE A 241 4.64 -0.47 -22.71
N THR A 242 4.88 0.50 -23.59
CA THR A 242 6.22 0.84 -24.06
C THR A 242 6.92 1.68 -23.00
N ASP A 243 8.23 1.51 -22.82
CA ASP A 243 9.04 2.23 -21.82
C ASP A 243 8.39 2.19 -20.42
N SER A 244 8.02 1.00 -19.98
CA SER A 244 7.36 0.77 -18.70
C SER A 244 8.29 1.06 -17.51
N ASN A 245 7.72 1.11 -16.32
CA ASN A 245 8.49 1.34 -15.10
C ASN A 245 9.15 0.04 -14.61
N PRO A 246 10.15 0.11 -13.70
CA PRO A 246 10.85 -1.07 -13.20
C PRO A 246 9.94 -2.14 -12.55
N TYR A 247 8.78 -1.75 -12.01
CA TYR A 247 7.83 -2.69 -11.43
C TYR A 247 7.20 -3.58 -12.52
N ILE A 248 6.77 -2.96 -13.62
CA ILE A 248 6.23 -3.68 -14.79
C ILE A 248 7.31 -4.49 -15.50
N ASP A 249 8.54 -3.97 -15.57
CA ASP A 249 9.65 -4.68 -16.22
C ASP A 249 9.99 -5.99 -15.48
N VAL A 250 9.96 -5.97 -14.15
CA VAL A 250 10.16 -7.19 -13.33
C VAL A 250 8.99 -8.17 -13.49
N LEU A 251 7.76 -7.68 -13.55
CA LEU A 251 6.57 -8.50 -13.77
C LEU A 251 6.55 -9.13 -15.17
N GLY A 252 7.08 -8.41 -16.15
CA GLY A 252 7.00 -8.70 -17.58
C GLY A 252 5.77 -8.07 -18.25
N VAL A 253 6.01 -7.32 -19.32
CA VAL A 253 4.99 -6.56 -20.05
C VAL A 253 3.82 -7.44 -20.52
N GLU A 254 4.10 -8.64 -21.02
CA GLU A 254 3.03 -9.54 -21.52
C GLU A 254 2.16 -10.07 -20.36
N ASN A 255 2.74 -10.32 -19.19
CA ASN A 255 1.95 -10.65 -17.99
C ASN A 255 1.08 -9.46 -17.57
N ALA A 256 1.63 -8.26 -17.56
CA ALA A 256 0.88 -7.05 -17.23
C ALA A 256 -0.31 -6.81 -18.17
N LYS A 257 -0.13 -6.98 -19.47
CA LYS A 257 -1.23 -6.92 -20.45
C LYS A 257 -2.29 -7.99 -20.21
N MET A 258 -1.86 -9.21 -19.95
CA MET A 258 -2.77 -10.33 -19.66
C MET A 258 -3.59 -10.04 -18.37
N PHE A 259 -2.96 -9.55 -17.32
CA PHE A 259 -3.65 -9.20 -16.08
C PHE A 259 -4.61 -8.04 -16.28
N PHE A 260 -4.20 -7.00 -17.01
CA PHE A 260 -5.08 -5.87 -17.36
C PHE A 260 -6.35 -6.32 -18.07
N LEU A 261 -6.24 -7.25 -19.01
CA LEU A 261 -7.39 -7.77 -19.79
C LEU A 261 -8.25 -8.76 -19.00
N SER A 262 -7.68 -9.45 -18.02
CA SER A 262 -8.39 -10.47 -17.23
C SER A 262 -9.03 -9.92 -15.96
N ASN A 263 -8.53 -8.80 -15.44
CA ASN A 263 -9.04 -8.22 -14.21
C ASN A 263 -10.40 -7.53 -14.42
N LYS A 264 -11.24 -7.62 -13.39
CA LYS A 264 -12.52 -6.93 -13.38
C LYS A 264 -12.32 -5.49 -12.94
N VAL A 265 -12.31 -4.57 -13.89
CA VAL A 265 -12.20 -3.12 -13.69
C VAL A 265 -13.52 -2.47 -14.08
N GLU A 266 -14.09 -1.71 -13.15
CA GLU A 266 -15.30 -0.91 -13.38
C GLU A 266 -14.91 0.56 -13.58
N TYR A 267 -15.35 1.16 -14.69
CA TYR A 267 -15.05 2.55 -15.03
C TYR A 267 -16.26 3.43 -14.82
N PHE A 268 -16.06 4.53 -14.11
CA PHE A 268 -17.07 5.56 -13.85
C PHE A 268 -16.59 6.87 -14.45
N VAL A 269 -17.42 7.47 -15.29
CA VAL A 269 -17.14 8.77 -15.92
C VAL A 269 -18.31 9.69 -15.66
N GLY A 270 -18.02 10.89 -15.16
CA GLY A 270 -19.04 11.91 -14.93
C GLY A 270 -19.66 12.37 -16.24
N GLN A 271 -20.99 12.51 -16.29
CA GLN A 271 -21.70 12.93 -17.51
C GLN A 271 -21.21 14.28 -18.05
N ASN A 272 -20.74 15.16 -17.17
CA ASN A 272 -20.26 16.49 -17.52
C ASN A 272 -18.73 16.59 -17.57
N ASP A 273 -18.02 15.47 -17.45
CA ASP A 273 -16.56 15.41 -17.55
C ASP A 273 -16.17 15.34 -19.02
N THR A 274 -16.18 16.51 -19.67
CA THR A 274 -15.90 16.67 -21.10
C THR A 274 -14.64 17.48 -21.38
N GLU A 275 -13.90 17.83 -20.32
CA GLU A 275 -12.65 18.60 -20.46
C GLU A 275 -11.56 17.73 -21.10
N THR A 276 -10.90 18.29 -22.12
CA THR A 276 -9.78 17.66 -22.83
C THR A 276 -8.43 18.29 -22.53
N SER A 277 -8.41 19.32 -21.68
CA SER A 277 -7.23 20.15 -21.40
C SER A 277 -6.18 19.49 -20.52
N ASP A 278 -6.53 18.45 -19.78
CA ASP A 278 -5.62 17.77 -18.83
C ASP A 278 -4.61 16.83 -19.51
N MET A 279 -4.65 16.73 -20.82
CA MET A 279 -3.82 15.82 -21.63
C MET A 279 -2.68 16.54 -22.38
N SER A 280 -2.40 17.82 -22.09
CA SER A 280 -1.36 18.62 -22.73
C SER A 280 -0.06 18.66 -21.94
#